data_e3170471c9462f7b78630f85ccc7d087
#
_entry.id   e3170471c9462f7b78630f85ccc7d087
#
_cell.length_a   1.000
_cell.length_b   1.000
_cell.length_c   1.000
_cell.angle_alpha   90.00
_cell.angle_beta   90.00
_cell.angle_gamma   90.00
#
_symmetry.space_group_name_H-M   'P 1'
#
loop_
_entity.id
_entity.type
_entity.pdbx_description
1 polymer ?
#
loop_
_entity_poly.entity_id
_entity_poly.type
_entity_poly.pdbx_seq_one_letter_code
_entity_poly.pdbx_strand_id
1 'polypeptide(L)'
;MAVNQRTTRPSVAQLSPGSSPRIALYARVSTSGGHQDPEMQLRELREYAECRGWQITETYTDTVSGSKDSRPGLNRLMADACRRHFDAVLVWKLDRFGRSLRHLVNSLAELEALGVAFVSLRDNLDLSTPSGRLMFQIIGAMAEFERSLIQERVRAGLRNARAKGKRLGRPRADVSETQIADLRHSGASWRTVAKELGIGLGTAHRLARVRT
;
A
#
# COMPACT_ATOMS: atom_id res chain seq x y z
N MET A 1 10.53 38.00 6.31
CA MET A 1 9.89 36.72 6.62
C MET A 1 8.58 36.65 5.86
N ALA A 2 8.55 35.95 4.72
CA ALA A 2 7.35 35.80 3.91
C ALA A 2 6.57 34.60 4.44
N VAL A 3 5.41 34.86 5.03
CA VAL A 3 4.44 33.82 5.46
C VAL A 3 3.89 33.19 4.19
N ASN A 4 4.27 31.94 3.98
CA ASN A 4 3.81 31.09 2.89
C ASN A 4 2.30 30.85 3.07
N GLN A 5 1.47 31.63 2.36
CA GLN A 5 0.03 31.42 2.30
C GLN A 5 -0.20 30.06 1.61
N ARG A 6 -0.41 29.02 2.41
CA ARG A 6 -0.98 27.76 1.94
C ARG A 6 -2.34 28.07 1.32
N THR A 7 -2.41 28.12 0.01
CA THR A 7 -3.64 28.20 -0.75
C THR A 7 -4.53 27.02 -0.34
N THR A 8 -5.49 27.28 0.52
CA THR A 8 -6.59 26.39 0.87
C THR A 8 -7.37 26.13 -0.42
N ARG A 9 -7.18 24.95 -1.03
CA ARG A 9 -7.93 24.57 -2.22
C ARG A 9 -9.39 24.33 -1.84
N PRO A 10 -10.34 24.73 -2.72
CA PRO A 10 -11.76 24.64 -2.42
C PRO A 10 -12.19 23.17 -2.24
N SER A 11 -13.06 22.94 -1.26
CA SER A 11 -13.85 21.73 -1.10
C SER A 11 -14.64 21.42 -2.38
N VAL A 12 -15.01 20.16 -2.65
CA VAL A 12 -15.94 19.82 -3.76
C VAL A 12 -17.21 20.65 -3.68
N ALA A 13 -17.64 21.05 -2.48
CA ALA A 13 -18.74 22.00 -2.25
C ALA A 13 -18.40 23.46 -2.57
N GLN A 14 -17.12 23.81 -2.78
CA GLN A 14 -16.63 25.19 -3.02
C GLN A 14 -16.03 25.37 -4.43
N LEU A 15 -16.14 24.34 -5.30
CA LEU A 15 -15.83 24.48 -6.72
C LEU A 15 -16.80 25.51 -7.30
N SER A 16 -16.24 26.49 -8.01
CA SER A 16 -16.89 27.72 -8.51
C SER A 16 -18.35 27.55 -8.88
N PRO A 17 -19.24 28.50 -8.51
CA PRO A 17 -20.62 28.46 -8.95
C PRO A 17 -20.64 28.54 -10.48
N GLY A 18 -20.97 27.40 -11.13
CA GLY A 18 -21.09 27.30 -12.59
C GLY A 18 -20.41 26.12 -13.26
N SER A 19 -19.52 25.38 -12.58
CA SER A 19 -18.94 24.13 -13.16
C SER A 19 -19.29 22.93 -12.30
N SER A 20 -19.93 21.92 -12.91
CA SER A 20 -20.13 20.63 -12.24
C SER A 20 -18.78 19.95 -11.99
N PRO A 21 -18.46 19.51 -10.74
CA PRO A 21 -17.24 18.80 -10.44
C PRO A 21 -17.11 17.52 -11.30
N ARG A 22 -15.92 17.29 -11.83
CA ARG A 22 -15.59 16.06 -12.58
C ARG A 22 -15.27 14.95 -11.60
N ILE A 23 -15.98 13.83 -11.68
CA ILE A 23 -15.90 12.74 -10.71
C ILE A 23 -15.44 11.45 -11.36
N ALA A 24 -14.47 10.78 -10.73
CA ALA A 24 -14.10 9.41 -11.02
C ALA A 24 -14.86 8.45 -10.10
N LEU A 25 -15.47 7.42 -10.64
CA LEU A 25 -16.06 6.34 -9.86
C LEU A 25 -15.05 5.20 -9.70
N TYR A 26 -14.99 4.60 -8.53
CA TYR A 26 -14.20 3.39 -8.31
C TYR A 26 -15.02 2.31 -7.60
N ALA A 27 -15.05 1.12 -8.19
CA ALA A 27 -15.70 -0.05 -7.62
C ALA A 27 -14.76 -1.26 -7.59
N ARG A 28 -14.86 -2.07 -6.53
CA ARG A 28 -14.09 -3.31 -6.38
C ARG A 28 -14.98 -4.46 -5.98
N VAL A 29 -14.84 -5.57 -6.68
CA VAL A 29 -15.55 -6.81 -6.37
C VAL A 29 -14.60 -7.96 -6.16
N SER A 30 -15.00 -8.91 -5.30
CA SER A 30 -14.31 -10.18 -5.11
C SER A 30 -15.03 -11.28 -5.88
N THR A 31 -14.26 -12.12 -6.61
CA THR A 31 -14.82 -13.29 -7.31
C THR A 31 -15.25 -14.42 -6.35
N SER A 32 -14.85 -14.38 -5.09
CA SER A 32 -15.08 -15.46 -4.11
C SER A 32 -16.31 -15.28 -3.21
N GLY A 33 -17.07 -14.21 -3.35
CA GLY A 33 -18.28 -13.96 -2.55
C GLY A 33 -19.48 -13.73 -3.47
N GLY A 34 -20.23 -14.77 -3.78
CA GLY A 34 -21.50 -14.64 -4.48
C GLY A 34 -22.39 -13.56 -3.86
N HIS A 35 -22.91 -12.64 -4.67
CA HIS A 35 -23.88 -11.55 -4.40
C HIS A 35 -23.37 -10.11 -4.25
N GLN A 36 -22.13 -9.76 -4.55
CA GLN A 36 -21.80 -8.35 -4.70
C GLN A 36 -21.51 -8.02 -6.18
N ASP A 37 -22.60 -7.74 -6.89
CA ASP A 37 -22.54 -7.26 -8.26
C ASP A 37 -21.86 -5.87 -8.30
N PRO A 38 -20.79 -5.69 -9.13
CA PRO A 38 -20.19 -4.37 -9.36
C PRO A 38 -21.24 -3.35 -9.80
N GLU A 39 -22.22 -3.80 -10.60
CA GLU A 39 -23.27 -2.92 -11.12
C GLU A 39 -24.15 -2.32 -10.02
N MET A 40 -24.41 -3.06 -8.93
CA MET A 40 -25.15 -2.50 -7.79
C MET A 40 -24.37 -1.34 -7.16
N GLN A 41 -23.05 -1.51 -6.93
CA GLN A 41 -22.22 -0.45 -6.38
C GLN A 41 -22.16 0.75 -7.31
N LEU A 42 -21.93 0.51 -8.60
CA LEU A 42 -21.83 1.57 -9.61
C LEU A 42 -23.16 2.29 -9.79
N ARG A 43 -24.30 1.59 -9.73
CA ARG A 43 -25.60 2.22 -9.80
C ARG A 43 -25.82 3.22 -8.68
N GLU A 44 -25.58 2.81 -7.43
CA GLU A 44 -25.71 3.71 -6.28
C GLU A 44 -24.76 4.91 -6.37
N LEU A 45 -23.53 4.70 -6.86
CA LEU A 45 -22.57 5.79 -7.05
C LEU A 45 -23.02 6.76 -8.15
N ARG A 46 -23.60 6.27 -9.25
CA ARG A 46 -24.15 7.11 -10.32
C ARG A 46 -25.34 7.93 -9.82
N GLU A 47 -26.29 7.29 -9.15
CA GLU A 47 -27.44 7.96 -8.54
C GLU A 47 -27.02 9.08 -7.57
N TYR A 48 -25.99 8.81 -6.74
CA TYR A 48 -25.47 9.80 -5.82
C TYR A 48 -24.80 10.97 -6.54
N ALA A 49 -24.02 10.71 -7.58
CA ALA A 49 -23.38 11.75 -8.39
C ALA A 49 -24.41 12.62 -9.12
N GLU A 50 -25.45 12.00 -9.70
CA GLU A 50 -26.56 12.69 -10.38
C GLU A 50 -27.33 13.58 -9.41
N CYS A 51 -27.70 13.08 -8.23
CA CYS A 51 -28.38 13.87 -7.21
C CYS A 51 -27.59 15.11 -6.76
N ARG A 52 -26.26 15.07 -6.90
CA ARG A 52 -25.38 16.20 -6.57
C ARG A 52 -25.03 17.08 -7.78
N GLY A 53 -25.51 16.75 -8.96
CA GLY A 53 -25.19 17.46 -10.19
C GLY A 53 -23.71 17.31 -10.59
N TRP A 54 -23.05 16.20 -10.23
CA TRP A 54 -21.66 15.95 -10.54
C TRP A 54 -21.50 15.28 -11.90
N GLN A 55 -20.47 15.65 -12.64
CA GLN A 55 -20.16 15.06 -13.94
C GLN A 55 -19.25 13.85 -13.77
N ILE A 56 -19.75 12.66 -14.09
CA ILE A 56 -18.94 11.44 -14.11
C ILE A 56 -18.05 11.46 -15.36
N THR A 57 -16.74 11.47 -15.18
CA THR A 57 -15.76 11.48 -16.28
C THR A 57 -15.23 10.10 -16.60
N GLU A 58 -15.00 9.25 -15.60
CA GLU A 58 -14.40 7.93 -15.79
C GLU A 58 -14.89 6.97 -14.68
N THR A 59 -14.96 5.69 -15.05
CA THR A 59 -15.31 4.62 -14.11
C THR A 59 -14.20 3.57 -14.10
N TYR A 60 -13.61 3.33 -12.93
CA TYR A 60 -12.55 2.36 -12.70
C TYR A 60 -13.09 1.17 -11.94
N THR A 61 -12.80 -0.03 -12.42
CA THR A 61 -13.24 -1.27 -11.76
C THR A 61 -12.07 -2.23 -11.60
N ASP A 62 -12.03 -2.91 -10.45
CA ASP A 62 -11.11 -4.01 -10.18
C ASP A 62 -11.88 -5.24 -9.74
N THR A 63 -11.53 -6.38 -10.34
CA THR A 63 -12.02 -7.70 -9.93
C THR A 63 -10.87 -8.44 -9.24
N VAL A 64 -11.02 -8.71 -7.95
CA VAL A 64 -9.97 -9.38 -7.15
C VAL A 64 -10.31 -10.87 -7.02
N SER A 65 -9.49 -11.73 -7.65
CA SER A 65 -9.47 -13.16 -7.37
C SER A 65 -8.48 -13.43 -6.23
N GLY A 66 -8.81 -14.36 -5.33
CA GLY A 66 -8.07 -14.61 -4.07
C GLY A 66 -6.56 -14.89 -4.19
N SER A 67 -6.02 -15.07 -5.40
CA SER A 67 -4.59 -15.34 -5.63
C SER A 67 -3.80 -14.19 -6.27
N LYS A 68 -4.45 -13.17 -6.81
CA LYS A 68 -3.76 -12.03 -7.46
C LYS A 68 -4.30 -10.71 -6.93
N ASP A 69 -3.47 -10.02 -6.18
CA ASP A 69 -3.75 -8.69 -5.61
C ASP A 69 -3.42 -7.54 -6.59
N SER A 70 -3.59 -7.78 -7.89
CA SER A 70 -3.38 -6.78 -8.93
C SER A 70 -4.61 -5.88 -9.05
N ARG A 71 -4.39 -4.57 -9.00
CA ARG A 71 -5.45 -3.55 -9.11
C ARG A 71 -5.15 -2.58 -10.25
N PRO A 72 -5.28 -3.04 -11.49
CA PRO A 72 -5.01 -2.19 -12.65
C PRO A 72 -5.95 -0.98 -12.71
N GLY A 73 -7.21 -1.11 -12.29
CA GLY A 73 -8.17 -0.02 -12.21
C GLY A 73 -7.75 1.06 -11.23
N LEU A 74 -7.35 0.68 -10.00
CA LEU A 74 -6.85 1.63 -9.01
C LEU A 74 -5.56 2.32 -9.47
N ASN A 75 -4.64 1.56 -10.08
CA ASN A 75 -3.39 2.14 -10.59
C ASN A 75 -3.64 3.16 -11.70
N ARG A 76 -4.58 2.88 -12.62
CA ARG A 76 -5.03 3.84 -13.63
C ARG A 76 -5.66 5.07 -13.00
N LEU A 77 -6.56 4.88 -12.03
CA LEU A 77 -7.18 5.98 -11.30
C LEU A 77 -6.12 6.90 -10.68
N MET A 78 -5.13 6.37 -9.99
CA MET A 78 -4.05 7.18 -9.37
C MET A 78 -3.20 7.90 -10.43
N ALA A 79 -2.89 7.25 -11.56
CA ALA A 79 -2.18 7.89 -12.66
C ALA A 79 -2.98 9.04 -13.29
N ASP A 80 -4.29 8.90 -13.44
CA ASP A 80 -5.18 9.91 -13.99
C ASP A 80 -5.45 11.04 -12.98
N ALA A 81 -5.44 10.74 -11.67
CA ALA A 81 -5.44 11.74 -10.60
C ALA A 81 -4.20 12.64 -10.69
N CYS A 82 -3.01 12.08 -10.93
CA CYS A 82 -1.78 12.87 -11.16
C CYS A 82 -1.91 13.81 -12.37
N ARG A 83 -2.66 13.41 -13.40
CA ARG A 83 -2.92 14.22 -14.60
C ARG A 83 -4.09 15.20 -14.44
N ARG A 84 -4.77 15.18 -13.28
CA ARG A 84 -5.94 16.02 -12.98
C ARG A 84 -7.12 15.81 -13.95
N HIS A 85 -7.37 14.57 -14.32
CA HIS A 85 -8.49 14.24 -15.19
C HIS A 85 -9.85 14.43 -14.50
N PHE A 86 -9.88 14.42 -13.17
CA PHE A 86 -11.06 14.61 -12.34
C PHE A 86 -10.71 15.38 -11.05
N ASP A 87 -11.73 15.90 -10.39
CA ASP A 87 -11.59 16.75 -9.21
C ASP A 87 -11.88 15.96 -7.92
N ALA A 88 -12.62 14.84 -8.02
CA ALA A 88 -12.91 13.97 -6.89
C ALA A 88 -13.02 12.49 -7.31
N VAL A 89 -12.78 11.61 -6.34
CA VAL A 89 -12.99 10.17 -6.42
C VAL A 89 -14.17 9.81 -5.53
N LEU A 90 -15.15 9.10 -6.08
CA LEU A 90 -16.31 8.58 -5.36
C LEU A 90 -16.23 7.05 -5.29
N VAL A 91 -16.31 6.50 -4.09
CA VAL A 91 -16.28 5.05 -3.82
C VAL A 91 -17.48 4.63 -3.00
N TRP A 92 -17.85 3.36 -3.10
CA TRP A 92 -18.98 2.82 -2.36
C TRP A 92 -18.69 2.69 -0.86
N LYS A 93 -17.49 2.13 -0.50
CA LYS A 93 -16.97 2.00 0.86
C LYS A 93 -15.44 2.07 0.89
N LEU A 94 -14.87 2.48 2.02
CA LEU A 94 -13.43 2.54 2.25
C LEU A 94 -12.74 1.18 2.05
N ASP A 95 -13.38 0.08 2.47
CA ASP A 95 -12.84 -1.27 2.33
C ASP A 95 -12.74 -1.72 0.86
N ARG A 96 -13.47 -1.08 -0.05
CA ARG A 96 -13.36 -1.30 -1.49
C ARG A 96 -12.14 -0.57 -2.08
N PHE A 97 -11.78 0.56 -1.51
CA PHE A 97 -10.64 1.35 -1.95
C PHE A 97 -9.31 0.85 -1.36
N GLY A 98 -9.24 0.67 -0.03
CA GLY A 98 -8.06 0.15 0.67
C GLY A 98 -8.04 -1.39 0.72
N ARG A 99 -6.84 -1.99 0.64
CA ARG A 99 -6.60 -3.42 0.94
C ARG A 99 -6.10 -3.65 2.37
N SER A 100 -5.63 -2.60 2.99
CA SER A 100 -5.22 -2.53 4.38
C SER A 100 -5.39 -1.09 4.84
N LEU A 101 -5.45 -0.89 6.14
CA LEU A 101 -5.56 0.46 6.71
C LEU A 101 -4.38 1.34 6.25
N ARG A 102 -3.18 0.80 6.22
CA ARG A 102 -1.98 1.51 5.73
C ARG A 102 -2.09 1.91 4.26
N HIS A 103 -2.54 1.00 3.41
CA HIS A 103 -2.72 1.29 1.99
C HIS A 103 -3.79 2.38 1.80
N LEU A 104 -4.90 2.29 2.53
CA LEU A 104 -5.95 3.29 2.51
C LEU A 104 -5.41 4.68 2.88
N VAL A 105 -4.73 4.80 4.03
CA VAL A 105 -4.18 6.08 4.50
C VAL A 105 -3.19 6.67 3.48
N ASN A 106 -2.29 5.86 2.93
CA ASN A 106 -1.32 6.33 1.94
C ASN A 106 -2.00 6.83 0.65
N SER A 107 -2.96 6.06 0.13
CA SER A 107 -3.67 6.44 -1.10
C SER A 107 -4.53 7.69 -0.91
N LEU A 108 -5.17 7.85 0.25
CA LEU A 108 -5.93 9.06 0.57
C LEU A 108 -5.03 10.28 0.75
N ALA A 109 -3.86 10.13 1.41
CA ALA A 109 -2.88 11.20 1.53
C ALA A 109 -2.31 11.62 0.16
N GLU A 110 -2.12 10.68 -0.76
CA GLU A 110 -1.68 10.96 -2.12
C GLU A 110 -2.74 11.74 -2.90
N LEU A 111 -4.02 11.35 -2.85
CA LEU A 111 -5.12 12.09 -3.46
C LEU A 111 -5.24 13.50 -2.86
N GLU A 112 -5.10 13.66 -1.54
CA GLU A 112 -5.10 14.96 -0.87
C GLU A 112 -3.95 15.84 -1.37
N ALA A 113 -2.74 15.29 -1.48
CA ALA A 113 -1.56 16.01 -2.00
C ALA A 113 -1.76 16.46 -3.46
N LEU A 114 -2.44 15.66 -4.27
CA LEU A 114 -2.82 15.99 -5.65
C LEU A 114 -3.97 17.00 -5.72
N GLY A 115 -4.64 17.28 -4.58
CA GLY A 115 -5.81 18.14 -4.51
C GLY A 115 -7.06 17.53 -5.11
N VAL A 116 -7.13 16.19 -5.14
CA VAL A 116 -8.30 15.42 -5.53
C VAL A 116 -9.09 15.07 -4.28
N ALA A 117 -10.37 15.44 -4.24
CA ALA A 117 -11.24 15.11 -3.12
C ALA A 117 -11.60 13.62 -3.13
N PHE A 118 -11.96 13.09 -1.97
CA PHE A 118 -12.36 11.69 -1.84
C PHE A 118 -13.66 11.60 -1.04
N VAL A 119 -14.60 10.84 -1.57
CA VAL A 119 -15.92 10.63 -0.95
C VAL A 119 -16.22 9.14 -0.89
N SER A 120 -16.59 8.64 0.28
CA SER A 120 -17.10 7.29 0.51
C SER A 120 -18.58 7.35 0.84
N LEU A 121 -19.41 6.75 -0.03
CA LEU A 121 -20.87 6.86 0.05
C LEU A 121 -21.44 6.24 1.34
N ARG A 122 -21.10 4.96 1.59
CA ARG A 122 -21.69 4.21 2.72
C ARG A 122 -21.06 4.50 4.07
N ASP A 123 -19.85 5.04 4.07
CA ASP A 123 -19.15 5.43 5.30
C ASP A 123 -19.45 6.90 5.69
N ASN A 124 -20.23 7.62 4.88
CA ASN A 124 -20.51 9.05 5.04
C ASN A 124 -19.22 9.88 5.24
N LEU A 125 -18.14 9.49 4.55
CA LEU A 125 -16.85 10.15 4.65
C LEU A 125 -16.63 11.02 3.41
N ASP A 126 -16.51 12.32 3.63
CA ASP A 126 -16.17 13.31 2.62
C ASP A 126 -14.94 14.10 3.08
N LEU A 127 -13.77 13.79 2.52
CA LEU A 127 -12.50 14.43 2.89
C LEU A 127 -12.42 15.91 2.46
N SER A 128 -13.36 16.38 1.68
CA SER A 128 -13.47 17.81 1.37
C SER A 128 -13.97 18.62 2.56
N THR A 129 -14.67 17.98 3.51
CA THR A 129 -15.24 18.62 4.71
C THR A 129 -14.25 18.64 5.88
N PRO A 130 -14.35 19.60 6.82
CA PRO A 130 -13.54 19.59 8.04
C PRO A 130 -13.71 18.33 8.89
N SER A 131 -14.95 17.82 9.01
CA SER A 131 -15.25 16.59 9.74
C SER A 131 -14.65 15.35 9.09
N GLY A 132 -14.69 15.26 7.76
CA GLY A 132 -14.07 14.16 7.02
C GLY A 132 -12.53 14.18 7.17
N ARG A 133 -11.90 15.35 7.12
CA ARG A 133 -10.46 15.48 7.39
C ARG A 133 -10.08 15.08 8.81
N LEU A 134 -10.88 15.47 9.81
CA LEU A 134 -10.67 15.00 11.18
C LEU A 134 -10.77 13.47 11.27
N MET A 135 -11.78 12.89 10.67
CA MET A 135 -11.95 11.42 10.64
C MET A 135 -10.74 10.74 9.97
N PHE A 136 -10.24 11.29 8.88
CA PHE A 136 -9.04 10.78 8.20
C PHE A 136 -7.80 10.83 9.10
N GLN A 137 -7.61 11.91 9.85
CA GLN A 137 -6.50 12.01 10.82
C GLN A 137 -6.62 10.97 11.93
N ILE A 138 -7.83 10.70 12.43
CA ILE A 138 -8.08 9.64 13.42
C ILE A 138 -7.73 8.27 12.84
N ILE A 139 -8.16 7.96 11.61
CA ILE A 139 -7.85 6.72 10.91
C ILE A 139 -6.33 6.56 10.73
N GLY A 140 -5.63 7.65 10.37
CA GLY A 140 -4.18 7.68 10.25
C GLY A 140 -3.46 7.37 11.57
N ALA A 141 -3.88 8.02 12.65
CA ALA A 141 -3.34 7.78 13.99
C ALA A 141 -3.58 6.33 14.46
N MET A 142 -4.74 5.75 14.17
CA MET A 142 -5.02 4.35 14.46
C MET A 142 -4.11 3.40 13.66
N ALA A 143 -3.82 3.70 12.40
CA ALA A 143 -2.91 2.90 11.58
C ALA A 143 -1.48 2.91 12.14
N GLU A 144 -1.00 4.04 12.62
CA GLU A 144 0.31 4.15 13.28
C GLU A 144 0.35 3.43 14.62
N PHE A 145 -0.73 3.54 15.41
CA PHE A 145 -0.86 2.83 16.68
C PHE A 145 -0.84 1.30 16.46
N GLU A 146 -1.62 0.78 15.52
CA GLU A 146 -1.62 -0.64 15.17
C GLU A 146 -0.21 -1.11 14.77
N ARG A 147 0.49 -0.32 13.94
CA ARG A 147 1.86 -0.62 13.55
C ARG A 147 2.82 -0.68 14.73
N SER A 148 2.72 0.26 15.67
CA SER A 148 3.58 0.29 16.86
C SER A 148 3.34 -0.91 17.76
N LEU A 149 2.09 -1.32 17.95
CA LEU A 149 1.73 -2.54 18.69
C LEU A 149 2.31 -3.81 18.04
N ILE A 150 2.23 -3.92 16.71
CA ILE A 150 2.82 -5.06 15.97
C ILE A 150 4.34 -5.08 16.17
N GLN A 151 5.01 -3.94 16.03
CA GLN A 151 6.46 -3.84 16.25
C GLN A 151 6.85 -4.22 17.68
N GLU A 152 6.09 -3.78 18.67
CA GLU A 152 6.33 -4.12 20.08
C GLU A 152 6.21 -5.64 20.31
N ARG A 153 5.14 -6.27 19.80
CA ARG A 153 4.95 -7.73 19.86
C ARG A 153 6.09 -8.49 19.18
N VAL A 154 6.52 -8.05 17.99
CA VAL A 154 7.64 -8.67 17.28
C VAL A 154 8.92 -8.54 18.09
N ARG A 155 9.23 -7.34 18.62
CA ARG A 155 10.42 -7.13 19.48
C ARG A 155 10.38 -8.01 20.74
N ALA A 156 9.22 -8.12 21.39
CA ALA A 156 9.04 -8.98 22.55
C ALA A 156 9.24 -10.46 22.18
N GLY A 157 8.67 -10.90 21.05
CA GLY A 157 8.86 -12.26 20.53
C GLY A 157 10.32 -12.58 20.22
N LEU A 158 11.07 -11.65 19.61
CA LEU A 158 12.49 -11.81 19.33
C LEU A 158 13.33 -11.87 20.61
N ARG A 159 13.02 -11.03 21.63
CA ARG A 159 13.69 -11.11 22.94
C ARG A 159 13.46 -12.47 23.60
N ASN A 160 12.21 -12.95 23.61
CA ASN A 160 11.88 -14.26 24.19
C ASN A 160 12.58 -15.42 23.43
N ALA A 161 12.63 -15.36 22.10
CA ALA A 161 13.34 -16.36 21.30
C ALA A 161 14.84 -16.38 21.62
N ARG A 162 15.48 -15.20 21.77
CA ARG A 162 16.88 -15.09 22.20
C ARG A 162 17.10 -15.65 23.61
N ALA A 163 16.21 -15.31 24.56
CA ALA A 163 16.29 -15.82 25.93
C ALA A 163 16.17 -17.35 25.98
N LYS A 164 15.41 -17.96 25.06
CA LYS A 164 15.31 -19.42 24.88
C LYS A 164 16.48 -20.03 24.09
N GLY A 165 17.56 -19.29 23.82
CA GLY A 165 18.72 -19.76 23.08
C GLY A 165 18.50 -19.93 21.58
N LYS A 166 17.35 -19.53 21.02
CA LYS A 166 17.11 -19.66 19.59
C LYS A 166 17.98 -18.67 18.81
N ARG A 167 18.72 -19.19 17.85
CA ARG A 167 19.50 -18.38 16.93
C ARG A 167 18.58 -17.70 15.93
N LEU A 168 18.63 -16.39 15.88
CA LEU A 168 17.84 -15.57 14.97
C LEU A 168 18.66 -15.21 13.73
N GLY A 169 17.99 -15.03 12.61
CA GLY A 169 18.58 -14.64 11.33
C GLY A 169 18.67 -15.80 10.34
N ARG A 170 19.37 -15.57 9.23
CA ARG A 170 19.58 -16.60 8.20
C ARG A 170 20.40 -17.75 8.78
N PRO A 171 19.99 -19.02 8.59
CA PRO A 171 20.79 -20.19 8.94
C PRO A 171 22.21 -20.07 8.37
N ARG A 172 23.19 -20.54 9.11
CA ARG A 172 24.56 -20.64 8.58
C ARG A 172 24.57 -21.70 7.48
N ALA A 173 25.40 -21.49 6.47
CA ALA A 173 25.67 -22.54 5.50
C ALA A 173 26.33 -23.72 6.25
N ASP A 174 25.83 -24.93 5.98
CA ASP A 174 26.40 -26.16 6.52
C ASP A 174 27.57 -26.60 5.64
N VAL A 175 28.66 -25.85 5.74
CA VAL A 175 29.90 -26.05 5.00
C VAL A 175 31.05 -25.97 5.98
N SER A 176 31.89 -27.02 6.00
CA SER A 176 33.06 -27.07 6.85
C SER A 176 34.23 -26.30 6.23
N GLU A 177 35.13 -25.80 7.09
CA GLU A 177 36.38 -25.16 6.65
C GLU A 177 37.27 -26.13 5.88
N THR A 178 37.26 -27.43 6.27
CA THR A 178 38.00 -28.49 5.60
C THR A 178 37.56 -28.68 4.14
N GLN A 179 36.28 -28.70 3.86
CA GLN A 179 35.75 -28.79 2.50
C GLN A 179 36.22 -27.63 1.60
N ILE A 180 36.31 -26.42 2.19
CA ILE A 180 36.83 -25.27 1.45
C ILE A 180 38.34 -25.42 1.21
N ALA A 181 39.09 -25.86 2.23
CA ALA A 181 40.53 -26.06 2.13
C ALA A 181 40.88 -27.14 1.08
N ASP A 182 40.18 -28.28 1.06
CA ASP A 182 40.39 -29.37 0.13
C ASP A 182 40.20 -28.93 -1.33
N LEU A 183 39.09 -28.21 -1.58
CA LEU A 183 38.82 -27.65 -2.92
C LEU A 183 39.86 -26.60 -3.33
N ARG A 184 40.39 -25.82 -2.38
CA ARG A 184 41.46 -24.85 -2.67
C ARG A 184 42.78 -25.53 -2.93
N HIS A 185 43.12 -26.61 -2.22
CA HIS A 185 44.33 -27.42 -2.46
C HIS A 185 44.31 -28.13 -3.81
N SER A 186 43.13 -28.55 -4.30
CA SER A 186 42.96 -29.10 -5.64
C SER A 186 43.05 -28.02 -6.76
N GLY A 187 43.32 -26.76 -6.43
CA GLY A 187 43.48 -25.67 -7.38
C GLY A 187 42.17 -24.99 -7.81
N ALA A 188 41.03 -25.34 -7.19
CA ALA A 188 39.76 -24.71 -7.52
C ALA A 188 39.75 -23.21 -7.22
N SER A 189 39.20 -22.40 -8.12
CA SER A 189 39.03 -20.95 -7.91
C SER A 189 37.98 -20.66 -6.83
N TRP A 190 38.03 -19.51 -6.19
CA TRP A 190 37.00 -19.11 -5.22
C TRP A 190 35.58 -19.14 -5.77
N ARG A 191 35.42 -18.85 -7.07
CA ARG A 191 34.11 -18.95 -7.74
C ARG A 191 33.67 -20.38 -7.89
N THR A 192 34.58 -21.28 -8.21
CA THR A 192 34.34 -22.72 -8.30
C THR A 192 33.95 -23.29 -6.95
N VAL A 193 34.72 -22.98 -5.89
CA VAL A 193 34.40 -23.38 -4.51
C VAL A 193 33.02 -22.91 -4.09
N ALA A 194 32.69 -21.65 -4.34
CA ALA A 194 31.36 -21.10 -4.00
C ALA A 194 30.24 -21.82 -4.74
N LYS A 195 30.43 -22.15 -6.02
CA LYS A 195 29.46 -22.85 -6.86
C LYS A 195 29.27 -24.31 -6.39
N GLU A 196 30.33 -25.04 -6.14
CA GLU A 196 30.28 -26.46 -5.74
C GLU A 196 29.64 -26.63 -4.34
N LEU A 197 29.96 -25.73 -3.42
CA LEU A 197 29.41 -25.78 -2.06
C LEU A 197 28.04 -25.05 -1.92
N GLY A 198 27.48 -24.51 -2.98
CA GLY A 198 26.19 -23.81 -2.98
C GLY A 198 26.15 -22.57 -2.08
N ILE A 199 27.30 -21.91 -1.85
CA ILE A 199 27.44 -20.75 -0.99
C ILE A 199 27.83 -19.49 -1.77
N GLY A 200 27.61 -18.33 -1.17
CA GLY A 200 28.08 -17.08 -1.77
C GLY A 200 29.61 -16.93 -1.66
N LEU A 201 30.23 -16.28 -2.64
CA LEU A 201 31.68 -16.03 -2.70
C LEU A 201 32.21 -15.39 -1.41
N GLY A 202 31.51 -14.37 -0.87
CA GLY A 202 31.87 -13.75 0.40
C GLY A 202 31.79 -14.69 1.61
N THR A 203 30.90 -15.69 1.56
CA THR A 203 30.81 -16.73 2.60
C THR A 203 32.00 -17.67 2.52
N ALA A 204 32.40 -18.12 1.30
CA ALA A 204 33.56 -18.94 1.09
C ALA A 204 34.83 -18.27 1.65
N HIS A 205 35.06 -17.01 1.31
CA HIS A 205 36.21 -16.25 1.82
C HIS A 205 36.19 -16.07 3.36
N ARG A 206 35.02 -15.79 3.93
CA ARG A 206 34.89 -15.57 5.37
C ARG A 206 35.15 -16.87 6.16
N LEU A 207 34.61 -18.00 5.69
CA LEU A 207 34.84 -19.28 6.36
C LEU A 207 36.30 -19.74 6.27
N ALA A 208 36.99 -19.41 5.15
CA ALA A 208 38.41 -19.73 5.01
C ALA A 208 39.35 -18.86 5.93
N ARG A 209 38.92 -17.65 6.33
CA ARG A 209 39.70 -16.71 7.15
C ARG A 209 39.65 -16.95 8.66
N VAL A 210 38.80 -17.84 9.14
CA VAL A 210 38.63 -18.08 10.60
C VAL A 210 39.84 -18.78 11.24
N ARG A 211 40.88 -19.12 10.48
CA ARG A 211 42.05 -19.85 10.94
C ARG A 211 43.40 -19.12 10.82
N THR A 212 43.36 -17.76 10.91
CA THR A 212 44.63 -17.00 11.02
C THR A 212 44.72 -16.28 12.33
#